data_31e6668a87894ec8baabe50615d7b11d
#
_entry.id   31e6668a87894ec8baabe50615d7b11d
#
_cell.length_a   1.000
_cell.length_b   1.000
_cell.length_c   1.000
_cell.angle_alpha   90.00
_cell.angle_beta   90.00
_cell.angle_gamma   90.00
#
_symmetry.space_group_name_H-M   'P 1'
#
loop_
_entity.id
_entity.type
_entity.pdbx_description
1 polymer ?
#
loop_
_entity_poly.entity_id
_entity_poly.type
_entity_poly.pdbx_seq_one_letter_code
_entity_poly.pdbx_strand_id
1 'polypeptide(L)'
;GVQTCALPILVAPGTNRALKPGDRVAGYTQNVFQEPCGHCEACLAGDWDHCTNRRVFTWKGGELGHPGAYSQYTTWFPHSLVKLPDNVTNEEGAMAEPFAVGLHAIQVSQVKPNDRVLILGGGIIGMSCAEWARTFGASEITVSELNPQKREIIRGYQVADHVVAADAPDLEQQLLDISGGGYDLLIDCVGVPSAFNTGLRALKPEFYMRATAVGLPHAQFPLDYERLVLKQVLLRGSKGHNFDEFKTVINAMASGRISVKKYISRRIKLEEVQAGFEAMKAARGLDTKVIIETQ
;
A
#
# COMPACT_ATOMS: atom_id res chain seq x y z
N GLY A 1 2.00 -8.35 -5.26
CA GLY A 1 3.10 -7.48 -4.92
C GLY A 1 4.43 -8.19 -5.07
N VAL A 2 5.33 -7.55 -5.76
CA VAL A 2 6.67 -8.09 -6.06
C VAL A 2 7.54 -8.02 -4.81
N GLN A 3 8.29 -9.08 -4.54
CA GLN A 3 9.27 -9.15 -3.46
C GLN A 3 10.53 -8.41 -3.84
N THR A 4 11.06 -7.60 -2.95
CA THR A 4 12.17 -6.71 -3.28
C THR A 4 13.31 -6.71 -2.25
N CYS A 5 13.48 -7.82 -1.53
CA CYS A 5 14.64 -8.00 -0.67
C CYS A 5 15.67 -8.90 -1.33
N ALA A 6 16.92 -8.47 -1.34
CA ALA A 6 18.03 -9.16 -1.96
C ALA A 6 19.34 -8.96 -1.19
N LEU A 7 20.29 -9.84 -1.44
CA LEU A 7 21.70 -9.64 -1.06
C LEU A 7 22.46 -9.24 -2.31
N PRO A 8 23.01 -8.01 -2.41
CA PRO A 8 23.84 -7.64 -3.55
C PRO A 8 25.09 -8.50 -3.60
N ILE A 9 25.29 -9.18 -4.74
CA ILE A 9 26.49 -9.99 -4.99
C ILE A 9 27.62 -9.15 -5.57
N LEU A 10 27.25 -8.15 -6.41
CA LEU A 10 28.17 -7.23 -7.03
C LEU A 10 27.64 -5.80 -6.91
N VAL A 11 28.49 -4.89 -6.49
CA VAL A 11 28.24 -3.45 -6.50
C VAL A 11 29.22 -2.84 -7.48
N ALA A 12 28.73 -2.26 -8.58
CA ALA A 12 29.59 -1.69 -9.61
C ALA A 12 30.42 -0.52 -9.04
N PRO A 13 31.67 -0.34 -9.49
CA PRO A 13 32.51 0.78 -9.07
C PRO A 13 31.83 2.14 -9.33
N GLY A 14 31.92 3.06 -8.40
CA GLY A 14 31.32 4.41 -8.50
C GLY A 14 29.84 4.51 -8.16
N THR A 15 29.19 3.40 -7.84
CA THR A 15 27.80 3.37 -7.34
C THR A 15 27.73 3.70 -5.84
N ASN A 16 26.54 3.65 -5.26
CA ASN A 16 26.31 4.00 -3.85
C ASN A 16 27.39 3.43 -2.90
N ARG A 17 28.29 4.28 -2.42
CA ARG A 17 29.43 3.91 -1.55
C ARG A 17 29.00 3.32 -0.21
N ALA A 18 27.74 3.49 0.16
CA ALA A 18 27.19 2.96 1.41
C ALA A 18 26.83 1.47 1.33
N LEU A 19 26.76 0.90 0.13
CA LEU A 19 26.43 -0.52 -0.10
C LEU A 19 27.68 -1.34 -0.44
N LYS A 20 27.76 -2.51 0.14
CA LYS A 20 28.82 -3.51 -0.14
C LYS A 20 28.21 -4.90 -0.39
N PRO A 21 28.93 -5.79 -1.07
CA PRO A 21 28.50 -7.17 -1.21
C PRO A 21 28.18 -7.82 0.15
N GLY A 22 27.06 -8.53 0.22
CA GLY A 22 26.56 -9.15 1.45
C GLY A 22 25.62 -8.27 2.30
N ASP A 23 25.45 -6.96 1.98
CA ASP A 23 24.45 -6.15 2.65
C ASP A 23 23.05 -6.65 2.28
N ARG A 24 22.15 -6.73 3.26
CA ARG A 24 20.73 -6.98 2.99
C ARG A 24 20.06 -5.69 2.56
N VAL A 25 19.31 -5.72 1.46
CA VAL A 25 18.69 -4.54 0.88
C VAL A 25 17.24 -4.77 0.51
N ALA A 26 16.44 -3.72 0.59
CA ALA A 26 15.12 -3.63 -0.01
C ALA A 26 15.18 -2.70 -1.23
N GLY A 27 14.56 -3.10 -2.33
CA GLY A 27 14.51 -2.32 -3.56
C GLY A 27 13.22 -1.50 -3.66
N TYR A 28 13.38 -0.21 -3.89
CA TYR A 28 12.28 0.69 -4.21
C TYR A 28 11.78 0.42 -5.63
N THR A 29 10.54 -0.01 -5.76
CA THR A 29 10.01 -0.60 -7.00
C THR A 29 9.61 0.39 -8.06
N GLN A 30 9.25 1.61 -7.69
CA GLN A 30 8.74 2.61 -8.64
C GLN A 30 9.75 2.92 -9.77
N ASN A 31 11.05 2.80 -9.49
CA ASN A 31 12.12 3.08 -10.44
C ASN A 31 12.77 1.84 -11.08
N VAL A 32 12.28 0.63 -10.81
CA VAL A 32 12.86 -0.60 -11.38
C VAL A 32 12.65 -0.67 -12.89
N PHE A 33 11.54 -0.13 -13.35
CA PHE A 33 11.19 -0.11 -14.78
C PHE A 33 11.35 1.26 -15.42
N GLN A 34 11.79 2.27 -14.67
CA GLN A 34 11.82 3.65 -15.11
C GLN A 34 13.02 4.37 -14.51
N GLU A 35 14.04 4.62 -15.30
CA GLU A 35 15.17 5.45 -14.88
C GLU A 35 14.78 6.93 -14.95
N PRO A 36 14.76 7.68 -13.83
CA PRO A 36 14.55 9.10 -13.87
C PRO A 36 15.69 9.80 -14.63
N CYS A 37 15.39 10.84 -15.38
CA CYS A 37 16.41 11.52 -16.20
C CYS A 37 17.46 12.28 -15.39
N GLY A 38 17.19 12.58 -14.13
CA GLY A 38 18.10 13.28 -13.20
C GLY A 38 18.19 14.79 -13.38
N HIS A 39 17.57 15.37 -14.43
CA HIS A 39 17.75 16.78 -14.78
C HIS A 39 16.47 17.59 -15.01
N CYS A 40 15.28 16.96 -15.06
CA CYS A 40 14.02 17.71 -15.11
C CYS A 40 13.67 18.27 -13.74
N GLU A 41 12.74 19.21 -13.68
CA GLU A 41 12.30 19.88 -12.45
C GLU A 41 11.89 18.89 -11.36
N ALA A 42 11.08 17.89 -11.70
CA ALA A 42 10.67 16.85 -10.78
C ALA A 42 11.87 16.06 -10.21
N CYS A 43 12.83 15.67 -11.07
CA CYS A 43 14.03 14.97 -10.62
C CYS A 43 14.91 15.81 -9.71
N LEU A 44 15.07 17.10 -10.01
CA LEU A 44 15.84 18.03 -9.18
C LEU A 44 15.16 18.29 -7.82
N ALA A 45 13.85 18.20 -7.77
CA ALA A 45 13.07 18.25 -6.53
C ALA A 45 13.06 16.91 -5.76
N GLY A 46 13.69 15.84 -6.27
CA GLY A 46 13.66 14.50 -5.66
C GLY A 46 12.36 13.71 -5.94
N ASP A 47 11.48 14.26 -6.74
CA ASP A 47 10.22 13.64 -7.15
C ASP A 47 10.41 12.84 -8.44
N TRP A 48 11.04 11.70 -8.30
CA TRP A 48 11.37 10.86 -9.44
C TRP A 48 10.13 10.25 -10.12
N ASP A 49 9.04 10.12 -9.40
CA ASP A 49 7.79 9.52 -9.90
C ASP A 49 7.06 10.44 -10.89
N HIS A 50 7.34 11.72 -10.88
CA HIS A 50 6.82 12.69 -11.84
C HIS A 50 7.87 13.13 -12.89
N CYS A 51 8.94 12.35 -13.04
CA CYS A 51 9.93 12.61 -14.11
C CYS A 51 9.26 12.59 -15.49
N THR A 52 9.43 13.66 -16.27
CA THR A 52 8.84 13.82 -17.60
C THR A 52 9.64 13.13 -18.73
N ASN A 53 10.91 12.79 -18.47
CA ASN A 53 11.84 12.20 -19.44
C ASN A 53 12.39 10.85 -18.98
N ARG A 54 11.51 9.98 -18.49
CA ARG A 54 11.91 8.66 -17.99
C ARG A 54 12.41 7.76 -19.12
N ARG A 55 13.48 7.03 -18.87
CA ARG A 55 13.79 5.84 -19.64
C ARG A 55 12.94 4.69 -19.10
N VAL A 56 12.06 4.19 -19.93
CA VAL A 56 11.20 3.06 -19.56
C VAL A 56 11.87 1.78 -20.05
N PHE A 57 12.29 0.94 -19.10
CA PHE A 57 12.77 -0.43 -19.39
C PHE A 57 11.57 -1.36 -19.43
N THR A 58 10.75 -1.28 -20.49
CA THR A 58 9.62 -2.19 -20.65
C THR A 58 10.04 -3.45 -21.38
N TRP A 59 9.54 -4.58 -20.91
CA TRP A 59 9.55 -5.81 -21.67
C TRP A 59 8.69 -5.63 -22.93
N LYS A 60 9.31 -5.44 -24.08
CA LYS A 60 8.67 -5.55 -25.39
C LYS A 60 9.33 -6.67 -26.15
N GLY A 61 8.67 -7.83 -26.20
CA GLY A 61 8.88 -8.83 -27.24
C GLY A 61 10.31 -9.36 -27.45
N GLY A 62 11.09 -9.61 -26.39
CA GLY A 62 12.41 -10.24 -26.52
C GLY A 62 13.61 -9.29 -26.47
N GLU A 63 13.42 -7.97 -26.40
CA GLU A 63 14.50 -7.04 -26.09
C GLU A 63 14.71 -6.93 -24.59
N LEU A 64 15.96 -6.66 -24.15
CA LEU A 64 16.44 -6.64 -22.77
C LEU A 64 15.55 -5.78 -21.84
N GLY A 65 14.42 -6.36 -21.41
CA GLY A 65 13.63 -5.83 -20.32
C GLY A 65 14.24 -6.24 -18.98
N HIS A 66 13.94 -5.48 -17.93
CA HIS A 66 14.32 -5.86 -16.57
C HIS A 66 13.58 -7.14 -16.19
N PRO A 67 14.26 -8.21 -15.69
CA PRO A 67 13.64 -9.52 -15.42
C PRO A 67 12.63 -9.50 -14.27
N GLY A 68 12.52 -8.38 -13.56
CA GLY A 68 11.68 -8.29 -12.36
C GLY A 68 12.33 -8.95 -11.14
N ALA A 69 11.55 -9.18 -10.10
CA ALA A 69 12.03 -9.73 -8.84
C ALA A 69 11.60 -11.18 -8.60
N TYR A 70 10.85 -11.81 -9.52
CA TYR A 70 10.58 -13.27 -9.48
C TYR A 70 11.75 -14.04 -10.12
N SER A 71 12.92 -13.89 -9.51
CA SER A 71 14.16 -14.48 -9.99
C SER A 71 15.15 -14.61 -8.82
N GLN A 72 16.08 -15.56 -8.93
CA GLN A 72 17.17 -15.72 -7.95
C GLN A 72 18.13 -14.53 -7.98
N TYR A 73 18.33 -13.94 -9.16
CA TYR A 73 19.22 -12.81 -9.40
C TYR A 73 18.52 -11.75 -10.23
N THR A 74 18.77 -10.50 -9.89
CA THR A 74 18.23 -9.36 -10.63
C THR A 74 19.21 -8.20 -10.58
N THR A 75 19.08 -7.26 -11.50
CA THR A 75 19.83 -6.00 -11.46
C THR A 75 18.96 -4.91 -10.88
N TRP A 76 19.57 -3.96 -10.20
CA TRP A 76 18.83 -2.87 -9.55
C TRP A 76 19.64 -1.57 -9.58
N PHE A 77 18.96 -0.44 -9.64
CA PHE A 77 19.63 0.85 -9.55
C PHE A 77 20.09 1.08 -8.09
N PRO A 78 21.39 1.35 -7.86
CA PRO A 78 21.91 1.50 -6.50
C PRO A 78 21.24 2.61 -5.69
N HIS A 79 20.77 3.67 -6.33
CA HIS A 79 20.07 4.79 -5.70
C HIS A 79 18.65 4.44 -5.25
N SER A 80 18.09 3.35 -5.76
CA SER A 80 16.77 2.83 -5.35
C SER A 80 16.87 1.70 -4.32
N LEU A 81 18.05 1.39 -3.81
CA LEU A 81 18.25 0.37 -2.78
C LEU A 81 18.38 0.99 -1.40
N VAL A 82 17.67 0.41 -0.45
CA VAL A 82 17.76 0.76 0.97
C VAL A 82 18.37 -0.41 1.72
N LYS A 83 19.49 -0.18 2.42
CA LYS A 83 20.07 -1.19 3.31
C LYS A 83 19.12 -1.46 4.46
N LEU A 84 18.83 -2.74 4.68
CA LEU A 84 17.99 -3.16 5.80
C LEU A 84 18.78 -3.09 7.11
N PRO A 85 18.22 -2.51 8.18
CA PRO A 85 18.75 -2.65 9.54
C PRO A 85 18.81 -4.13 9.96
N ASP A 86 19.74 -4.46 10.86
CA ASP A 86 19.98 -5.84 11.27
C ASP A 86 18.75 -6.50 11.92
N ASN A 87 17.94 -5.71 12.61
CA ASN A 87 16.72 -6.15 13.27
C ASN A 87 15.47 -6.19 12.36
N VAL A 88 15.59 -5.86 11.08
CA VAL A 88 14.53 -5.99 10.07
C VAL A 88 14.83 -7.23 9.22
N THR A 89 13.92 -8.19 9.17
CA THR A 89 14.07 -9.41 8.36
C THR A 89 13.86 -9.12 6.87
N ASN A 90 14.28 -10.02 5.99
CA ASN A 90 14.04 -9.91 4.55
C ASN A 90 12.54 -9.87 4.22
N GLU A 91 11.74 -10.67 4.92
CA GLU A 91 10.28 -10.67 4.76
C GLU A 91 9.66 -9.31 5.13
N GLU A 92 10.10 -8.71 6.23
CA GLU A 92 9.67 -7.36 6.62
C GLU A 92 10.10 -6.33 5.58
N GLY A 93 11.34 -6.41 5.09
CA GLY A 93 11.82 -5.56 4.01
C GLY A 93 10.97 -5.69 2.74
N ALA A 94 10.51 -6.90 2.42
CA ALA A 94 9.60 -7.15 1.30
C ALA A 94 8.20 -6.53 1.50
N MET A 95 7.80 -6.29 2.74
CA MET A 95 6.56 -5.60 3.08
C MET A 95 6.67 -4.07 2.97
N ALA A 96 7.86 -3.52 2.77
CA ALA A 96 8.07 -2.08 2.74
C ALA A 96 7.28 -1.40 1.62
N GLU A 97 7.16 -2.04 0.45
CA GLU A 97 6.43 -1.49 -0.70
C GLU A 97 4.94 -1.28 -0.42
N PRO A 98 4.12 -2.30 -0.08
CA PRO A 98 2.71 -2.08 0.17
C PRO A 98 2.46 -1.18 1.39
N PHE A 99 3.37 -1.18 2.36
CA PHE A 99 3.25 -0.30 3.51
C PHE A 99 3.62 1.16 3.20
N ALA A 100 4.47 1.40 2.21
CA ALA A 100 4.75 2.73 1.72
C ALA A 100 3.55 3.30 0.93
N VAL A 101 2.83 2.47 0.17
CA VAL A 101 1.56 2.87 -0.46
C VAL A 101 0.54 3.32 0.60
N GLY A 102 0.39 2.56 1.69
CA GLY A 102 -0.50 2.95 2.79
C GLY A 102 -0.05 4.22 3.50
N LEU A 103 1.26 4.39 3.74
CA LEU A 103 1.81 5.63 4.33
C LEU A 103 1.49 6.83 3.45
N HIS A 104 1.74 6.72 2.14
CA HIS A 104 1.42 7.78 1.18
C HIS A 104 -0.07 8.13 1.22
N ALA A 105 -0.95 7.13 1.20
CA ALA A 105 -2.39 7.35 1.28
C ALA A 105 -2.77 8.12 2.55
N ILE A 106 -2.21 7.76 3.72
CA ILE A 106 -2.46 8.44 4.99
C ILE A 106 -1.94 9.88 4.99
N GLN A 107 -0.77 10.14 4.43
CA GLN A 107 -0.22 11.50 4.31
C GLN A 107 -1.06 12.37 3.37
N VAL A 108 -1.45 11.84 2.20
CA VAL A 108 -2.37 12.51 1.26
C VAL A 108 -3.72 12.79 1.92
N SER A 109 -4.21 11.87 2.74
CA SER A 109 -5.47 12.00 3.49
C SER A 109 -5.40 13.05 4.59
N GLN A 110 -4.19 13.47 4.98
CA GLN A 110 -3.98 14.40 6.10
C GLN A 110 -4.67 13.91 7.39
N VAL A 111 -4.44 12.65 7.75
CA VAL A 111 -4.96 12.08 9.00
C VAL A 111 -4.55 12.95 10.18
N LYS A 112 -5.50 13.20 11.06
CA LYS A 112 -5.30 14.01 12.28
C LYS A 112 -5.48 13.15 13.51
N PRO A 113 -4.84 13.50 14.63
CA PRO A 113 -5.16 12.89 15.92
C PRO A 113 -6.66 12.95 16.21
N ASN A 114 -7.19 11.87 16.73
CA ASN A 114 -8.61 11.68 17.04
C ASN A 114 -9.56 11.55 15.84
N ASP A 115 -9.08 11.47 14.61
CA ASP A 115 -9.93 11.13 13.47
C ASP A 115 -10.60 9.75 13.67
N ARG A 116 -11.87 9.65 13.28
CA ARG A 116 -12.55 8.38 13.01
C ARG A 116 -12.38 8.07 11.53
N VAL A 117 -11.80 6.92 11.22
CA VAL A 117 -11.39 6.56 9.86
C VAL A 117 -12.19 5.35 9.38
N LEU A 118 -12.86 5.48 8.24
CA LEU A 118 -13.48 4.39 7.51
C LEU A 118 -12.57 3.95 6.38
N ILE A 119 -12.23 2.66 6.34
CA ILE A 119 -11.42 2.05 5.29
C ILE A 119 -12.28 1.03 4.54
N LEU A 120 -12.40 1.19 3.22
CA LEU A 120 -13.06 0.23 2.36
C LEU A 120 -12.06 -0.76 1.81
N GLY A 121 -12.24 -2.04 2.16
CA GLY A 121 -11.41 -3.16 1.74
C GLY A 121 -10.33 -3.56 2.74
N GLY A 122 -10.34 -4.84 3.08
CA GLY A 122 -9.42 -5.48 4.04
C GLY A 122 -8.20 -6.17 3.39
N GLY A 123 -7.83 -5.77 2.17
CA GLY A 123 -6.59 -6.20 1.51
C GLY A 123 -5.34 -5.61 2.16
N ILE A 124 -4.15 -5.98 1.63
CA ILE A 124 -2.88 -5.50 2.21
C ILE A 124 -2.78 -3.96 2.23
N ILE A 125 -3.32 -3.26 1.23
CA ILE A 125 -3.29 -1.80 1.20
C ILE A 125 -4.21 -1.22 2.28
N GLY A 126 -5.44 -1.74 2.43
CA GLY A 126 -6.35 -1.31 3.51
C GLY A 126 -5.77 -1.56 4.90
N MET A 127 -5.12 -2.71 5.11
CA MET A 127 -4.44 -3.03 6.37
C MET A 127 -3.25 -2.11 6.63
N SER A 128 -2.48 -1.78 5.59
CA SER A 128 -1.40 -0.81 5.68
C SER A 128 -1.93 0.59 6.05
N CYS A 129 -3.03 1.03 5.41
CA CYS A 129 -3.68 2.29 5.77
C CYS A 129 -4.15 2.27 7.24
N ALA A 130 -4.70 1.15 7.74
CA ALA A 130 -5.14 1.03 9.12
C ALA A 130 -3.97 1.15 10.12
N GLU A 131 -2.85 0.47 9.87
CA GLU A 131 -1.63 0.59 10.71
C GLU A 131 -1.12 2.03 10.76
N TRP A 132 -1.04 2.67 9.62
CA TRP A 132 -0.57 4.06 9.56
C TRP A 132 -1.58 5.04 10.15
N ALA A 133 -2.89 4.86 9.92
CA ALA A 133 -3.91 5.69 10.56
C ALA A 133 -3.78 5.62 12.09
N ARG A 134 -3.62 4.41 12.65
CA ARG A 134 -3.37 4.23 14.08
C ARG A 134 -2.09 4.92 14.54
N THR A 135 -1.00 4.77 13.79
CA THR A 135 0.30 5.39 14.08
C THR A 135 0.21 6.93 14.06
N PHE A 136 -0.64 7.50 13.22
CA PHE A 136 -0.89 8.94 13.13
C PHE A 136 -1.94 9.46 14.13
N GLY A 137 -2.48 8.58 14.98
CA GLY A 137 -3.32 8.97 16.10
C GLY A 137 -4.83 8.93 15.82
N ALA A 138 -5.28 8.20 14.80
CA ALA A 138 -6.71 7.92 14.61
C ALA A 138 -7.30 7.28 15.89
N SER A 139 -8.42 7.79 16.36
CA SER A 139 -9.09 7.31 17.58
C SER A 139 -9.88 6.05 17.33
N GLU A 140 -10.44 5.91 16.13
CA GLU A 140 -11.27 4.78 15.73
C GLU A 140 -11.02 4.42 14.26
N ILE A 141 -10.90 3.13 13.99
CA ILE A 141 -10.70 2.59 12.64
C ILE A 141 -11.75 1.52 12.39
N THR A 142 -12.60 1.76 11.39
CA THR A 142 -13.57 0.78 10.89
C THR A 142 -13.14 0.29 9.51
N VAL A 143 -13.13 -1.03 9.31
CA VAL A 143 -12.84 -1.67 8.03
C VAL A 143 -14.08 -2.34 7.48
N SER A 144 -14.46 -2.01 6.25
CA SER A 144 -15.54 -2.67 5.51
C SER A 144 -14.96 -3.72 4.57
N GLU A 145 -15.38 -4.98 4.70
CA GLU A 145 -14.86 -6.11 3.92
C GLU A 145 -16.01 -7.05 3.51
N LEU A 146 -16.02 -7.45 2.23
CA LEU A 146 -17.08 -8.30 1.66
C LEU A 146 -16.99 -9.75 2.15
N ASN A 147 -15.78 -10.33 2.17
CA ASN A 147 -15.59 -11.75 2.47
C ASN A 147 -15.68 -12.02 3.98
N PRO A 148 -16.65 -12.84 4.44
CA PRO A 148 -16.84 -13.11 5.87
C PRO A 148 -15.62 -13.77 6.54
N GLN A 149 -14.95 -14.68 5.86
CA GLN A 149 -13.74 -15.32 6.40
C GLN A 149 -12.59 -14.31 6.50
N LYS A 150 -12.48 -13.40 5.54
CA LYS A 150 -11.49 -12.31 5.59
C LYS A 150 -11.76 -11.36 6.74
N ARG A 151 -13.02 -11.07 7.07
CA ARG A 151 -13.38 -10.25 8.25
C ARG A 151 -12.82 -10.85 9.54
N GLU A 152 -12.90 -12.18 9.72
CA GLU A 152 -12.32 -12.83 10.90
C GLU A 152 -10.79 -12.72 10.93
N ILE A 153 -10.12 -12.87 9.79
CA ILE A 153 -8.68 -12.67 9.67
C ILE A 153 -8.30 -11.24 10.07
N ILE A 154 -9.05 -10.23 9.59
CA ILE A 154 -8.80 -8.81 9.90
C ILE A 154 -8.99 -8.54 11.40
N ARG A 155 -10.01 -9.11 12.05
CA ARG A 155 -10.20 -9.01 13.51
C ARG A 155 -8.98 -9.55 14.26
N GLY A 156 -8.41 -10.66 13.78
CA GLY A 156 -7.19 -11.25 14.35
C GLY A 156 -5.96 -10.34 14.28
N TYR A 157 -5.90 -9.39 13.33
CA TYR A 157 -4.79 -8.43 13.24
C TYR A 157 -4.80 -7.35 14.32
N GLN A 158 -5.95 -7.11 14.94
CA GLN A 158 -6.11 -6.11 16.03
C GLN A 158 -5.67 -4.69 15.64
N VAL A 159 -5.88 -4.31 14.40
CA VAL A 159 -5.54 -2.98 13.86
C VAL A 159 -6.77 -2.09 13.68
N ALA A 160 -7.92 -2.71 13.40
CA ALA A 160 -9.23 -2.07 13.30
C ALA A 160 -10.04 -2.30 14.59
N ASP A 161 -10.76 -1.28 15.02
CA ASP A 161 -11.67 -1.38 16.16
C ASP A 161 -12.97 -2.10 15.76
N HIS A 162 -13.40 -1.87 14.50
CA HIS A 162 -14.60 -2.48 13.95
C HIS A 162 -14.34 -3.07 12.56
N VAL A 163 -14.94 -4.22 12.28
CA VAL A 163 -14.90 -4.88 10.97
C VAL A 163 -16.32 -5.25 10.58
N VAL A 164 -16.83 -4.61 9.52
CA VAL A 164 -18.22 -4.73 9.07
C VAL A 164 -18.35 -5.44 7.72
N ALA A 165 -19.53 -5.99 7.45
CA ALA A 165 -19.85 -6.61 6.18
C ALA A 165 -20.13 -5.54 5.12
N ALA A 166 -19.36 -5.51 4.03
CA ALA A 166 -19.51 -4.52 2.95
C ALA A 166 -20.82 -4.68 2.15
N ASP A 167 -21.47 -5.83 2.26
CA ASP A 167 -22.72 -6.18 1.60
C ASP A 167 -23.94 -6.17 2.55
N ALA A 168 -23.78 -5.66 3.76
CA ALA A 168 -24.92 -5.53 4.69
C ALA A 168 -25.97 -4.57 4.11
N PRO A 169 -27.26 -4.95 4.10
CA PRO A 169 -28.31 -4.13 3.51
C PRO A 169 -28.50 -2.76 4.21
N ASP A 170 -28.13 -2.69 5.46
CA ASP A 170 -28.18 -1.51 6.34
C ASP A 170 -26.79 -0.96 6.68
N LEU A 171 -25.79 -1.22 5.82
CA LEU A 171 -24.38 -0.86 6.06
C LEU A 171 -24.22 0.63 6.43
N GLU A 172 -24.88 1.53 5.72
CA GLU A 172 -24.78 2.97 5.99
C GLU A 172 -25.21 3.30 7.44
N GLN A 173 -26.33 2.74 7.89
CA GLN A 173 -26.82 2.95 9.24
C GLN A 173 -25.87 2.33 10.27
N GLN A 174 -25.38 1.11 10.02
CA GLN A 174 -24.39 0.47 10.90
C GLN A 174 -23.12 1.33 11.05
N LEU A 175 -22.62 1.91 9.96
CA LEU A 175 -21.45 2.78 9.98
C LEU A 175 -21.68 4.05 10.79
N LEU A 176 -22.86 4.67 10.65
CA LEU A 176 -23.25 5.86 11.42
C LEU A 176 -23.40 5.54 12.92
N ASP A 177 -23.99 4.40 13.25
CA ASP A 177 -24.17 3.96 14.64
C ASP A 177 -22.83 3.67 15.33
N ILE A 178 -21.94 2.94 14.64
CA ILE A 178 -20.58 2.62 15.12
C ILE A 178 -19.79 3.91 15.39
N SER A 179 -19.79 4.82 14.44
CA SER A 179 -19.01 6.05 14.53
C SER A 179 -19.65 7.15 15.39
N GLY A 180 -20.87 6.92 15.90
CA GLY A 180 -21.60 7.94 16.65
C GLY A 180 -21.91 9.19 15.81
N GLY A 181 -22.34 8.98 14.58
CA GLY A 181 -22.79 10.06 13.67
C GLY A 181 -21.88 10.35 12.47
N GLY A 182 -20.85 9.54 12.24
CA GLY A 182 -20.07 9.58 11.01
C GLY A 182 -18.56 9.66 11.21
N TYR A 183 -17.84 9.49 10.10
CA TYR A 183 -16.38 9.46 10.04
C TYR A 183 -15.79 10.79 9.60
N ASP A 184 -14.58 11.10 10.04
CA ASP A 184 -13.82 12.28 9.62
C ASP A 184 -13.11 12.05 8.29
N LEU A 185 -12.80 10.77 8.00
CA LEU A 185 -12.03 10.37 6.84
C LEU A 185 -12.53 9.04 6.28
N LEU A 186 -12.70 9.00 4.96
CA LEU A 186 -12.91 7.81 4.15
C LEU A 186 -11.62 7.50 3.37
N ILE A 187 -11.17 6.24 3.39
CA ILE A 187 -10.09 5.73 2.54
C ILE A 187 -10.63 4.55 1.73
N ASP A 188 -10.66 4.70 0.42
CA ASP A 188 -11.13 3.65 -0.49
C ASP A 188 -9.94 2.85 -1.05
N CYS A 189 -9.86 1.58 -0.68
CA CYS A 189 -8.86 0.64 -1.18
C CYS A 189 -9.44 -0.43 -2.12
N VAL A 190 -10.68 -0.24 -2.61
CA VAL A 190 -11.36 -1.23 -3.47
C VAL A 190 -11.71 -0.71 -4.86
N GLY A 191 -11.96 0.60 -5.03
CA GLY A 191 -12.33 1.19 -6.31
C GLY A 191 -13.72 0.77 -6.82
N VAL A 192 -14.67 0.49 -5.91
CA VAL A 192 -16.05 0.10 -6.25
C VAL A 192 -17.00 1.27 -5.99
N PRO A 193 -17.72 1.78 -7.02
CA PRO A 193 -18.57 2.97 -6.89
C PRO A 193 -19.61 2.90 -5.78
N SER A 194 -20.31 1.78 -5.66
CA SER A 194 -21.34 1.61 -4.62
C SER A 194 -20.76 1.67 -3.21
N ALA A 195 -19.62 1.03 -2.98
CA ALA A 195 -18.92 1.06 -1.69
C ALA A 195 -18.44 2.48 -1.36
N PHE A 196 -17.82 3.17 -2.34
CA PHE A 196 -17.35 4.53 -2.17
C PHE A 196 -18.47 5.50 -1.82
N ASN A 197 -19.58 5.45 -2.57
CA ASN A 197 -20.73 6.33 -2.33
C ASN A 197 -21.38 6.04 -0.96
N THR A 198 -21.46 4.79 -0.53
CA THR A 198 -21.91 4.45 0.84
C THR A 198 -20.94 5.04 1.87
N GLY A 199 -19.63 4.93 1.65
CA GLY A 199 -18.63 5.55 2.51
C GLY A 199 -18.74 7.08 2.55
N LEU A 200 -19.01 7.75 1.43
CA LEU A 200 -19.25 9.18 1.41
C LEU A 200 -20.47 9.58 2.26
N ARG A 201 -21.55 8.78 2.23
CA ARG A 201 -22.74 9.04 3.05
C ARG A 201 -22.50 8.77 4.54
N ALA A 202 -21.55 7.90 4.87
CA ALA A 202 -21.14 7.64 6.23
C ALA A 202 -20.16 8.68 6.82
N LEU A 203 -19.71 9.67 6.03
CA LEU A 203 -18.95 10.80 6.56
C LEU A 203 -19.86 11.68 7.44
N LYS A 204 -19.28 12.34 8.45
CA LYS A 204 -19.96 13.32 9.30
C LYS A 204 -20.73 14.34 8.48
N PRO A 205 -21.81 14.89 9.02
CA PRO A 205 -22.62 15.91 8.31
C PRO A 205 -21.94 17.26 8.16
N GLU A 206 -20.82 17.49 8.84
CA GLU A 206 -20.04 18.73 8.79
C GLU A 206 -19.37 18.91 7.42
N PHE A 207 -18.86 20.12 7.17
CA PHE A 207 -18.11 20.44 5.95
C PHE A 207 -16.65 19.99 6.06
N TYR A 208 -16.03 19.81 4.89
CA TYR A 208 -14.60 19.54 4.76
C TYR A 208 -14.15 18.18 5.31
N MET A 209 -15.06 17.21 5.38
CA MET A 209 -14.66 15.84 5.60
C MET A 209 -13.79 15.36 4.44
N ARG A 210 -12.97 14.36 4.68
CA ARG A 210 -11.93 13.92 3.73
C ARG A 210 -12.27 12.56 3.15
N ALA A 211 -12.02 12.41 1.85
CA ALA A 211 -12.12 11.14 1.16
C ALA A 211 -10.86 10.95 0.29
N THR A 212 -10.24 9.79 0.37
CA THR A 212 -9.06 9.46 -0.43
C THR A 212 -9.30 8.18 -1.21
N ALA A 213 -9.18 8.27 -2.55
CA ALA A 213 -9.29 7.15 -3.46
C ALA A 213 -7.89 6.57 -3.73
N VAL A 214 -7.71 5.30 -3.35
CA VAL A 214 -6.49 4.51 -3.57
C VAL A 214 -6.79 3.36 -4.53
N GLY A 215 -7.97 2.75 -4.41
CA GLY A 215 -8.44 1.66 -5.25
C GLY A 215 -8.65 2.11 -6.70
N LEU A 216 -8.10 1.34 -7.65
CA LEU A 216 -8.29 1.62 -9.08
C LEU A 216 -9.62 1.04 -9.56
N PRO A 217 -10.49 1.86 -10.17
CA PRO A 217 -11.74 1.36 -10.73
C PRO A 217 -11.47 0.59 -12.04
N HIS A 218 -12.24 -0.47 -12.25
CA HIS A 218 -12.19 -1.27 -13.49
C HIS A 218 -13.25 -0.87 -14.53
N ALA A 219 -14.09 0.12 -14.21
CA ALA A 219 -15.17 0.62 -15.06
C ALA A 219 -15.45 2.11 -14.77
N GLN A 220 -16.47 2.66 -15.45
CA GLN A 220 -16.97 4.00 -15.11
C GLN A 220 -17.33 4.06 -13.61
N PHE A 221 -17.00 5.18 -12.99
CA PHE A 221 -17.17 5.40 -11.56
C PHE A 221 -18.23 6.50 -11.32
N PRO A 222 -19.54 6.19 -11.31
CA PRO A 222 -20.56 7.15 -10.94
C PRO A 222 -20.38 7.58 -9.47
N LEU A 223 -20.20 8.87 -9.28
CA LEU A 223 -19.94 9.49 -7.98
C LEU A 223 -21.20 10.18 -7.46
N ASP A 224 -21.45 10.09 -6.16
CA ASP A 224 -22.46 10.92 -5.46
C ASP A 224 -21.98 12.38 -5.43
N TYR A 225 -22.14 13.03 -6.59
CA TYR A 225 -21.61 14.36 -6.84
C TYR A 225 -22.32 15.44 -6.00
N GLU A 226 -23.63 15.27 -5.77
CA GLU A 226 -24.43 16.18 -4.95
C GLU A 226 -23.86 16.26 -3.52
N ARG A 227 -23.58 15.09 -2.92
CA ARG A 227 -23.00 15.05 -1.57
C ARG A 227 -21.62 15.68 -1.53
N LEU A 228 -20.79 15.42 -2.54
CA LEU A 228 -19.46 16.02 -2.63
C LEU A 228 -19.54 17.54 -2.60
N VAL A 229 -20.45 18.13 -3.38
CA VAL A 229 -20.62 19.58 -3.48
C VAL A 229 -21.27 20.15 -2.21
N LEU A 230 -22.42 19.60 -1.80
CA LEU A 230 -23.19 20.15 -0.66
C LEU A 230 -22.43 20.04 0.66
N LYS A 231 -21.56 19.06 0.84
CA LYS A 231 -20.74 18.87 2.05
C LYS A 231 -19.30 19.37 1.90
N GLN A 232 -18.94 19.90 0.73
CA GLN A 232 -17.59 20.40 0.45
C GLN A 232 -16.51 19.34 0.82
N VAL A 233 -16.76 18.08 0.44
CA VAL A 233 -15.85 16.97 0.74
C VAL A 233 -14.51 17.17 0.02
N LEU A 234 -13.41 17.04 0.73
CA LEU A 234 -12.07 17.11 0.19
C LEU A 234 -11.69 15.75 -0.39
N LEU A 235 -11.99 15.53 -1.68
CA LEU A 235 -11.66 14.31 -2.40
C LEU A 235 -10.24 14.40 -2.97
N ARG A 236 -9.43 13.36 -2.72
CA ARG A 236 -8.06 13.23 -3.23
C ARG A 236 -7.81 11.86 -3.81
N GLY A 237 -6.97 11.79 -4.85
CA GLY A 237 -6.38 10.54 -5.34
C GLY A 237 -5.05 10.28 -4.64
N SER A 238 -4.74 9.00 -4.42
CA SER A 238 -3.45 8.55 -3.92
C SER A 238 -2.91 7.45 -4.83
N LYS A 239 -1.67 7.57 -5.27
CA LYS A 239 -1.02 6.59 -6.17
C LYS A 239 0.41 6.34 -5.74
N GLY A 240 0.74 5.07 -5.51
CA GLY A 240 2.13 4.66 -5.24
C GLY A 240 2.67 5.25 -3.94
N HIS A 241 3.92 5.60 -3.96
CA HIS A 241 4.65 6.22 -2.85
C HIS A 241 5.99 6.76 -3.36
N ASN A 242 6.66 7.61 -2.60
CA ASN A 242 8.00 8.10 -2.92
C ASN A 242 9.11 7.35 -2.16
N PHE A 243 10.37 7.63 -2.50
CA PHE A 243 11.52 6.95 -1.92
C PHE A 243 11.71 7.24 -0.42
N ASP A 244 11.35 8.45 0.02
CA ASP A 244 11.47 8.82 1.44
C ASP A 244 10.40 8.13 2.29
N GLU A 245 9.20 7.95 1.75
CA GLU A 245 8.15 7.14 2.39
C GLU A 245 8.60 5.67 2.51
N PHE A 246 9.21 5.12 1.46
CA PHE A 246 9.75 3.76 1.50
C PHE A 246 10.82 3.59 2.60
N LYS A 247 11.76 4.54 2.72
CA LYS A 247 12.74 4.55 3.81
C LYS A 247 12.06 4.69 5.18
N THR A 248 11.05 5.55 5.26
CA THR A 248 10.29 5.79 6.51
C THR A 248 9.64 4.51 7.01
N VAL A 249 9.08 3.69 6.12
CA VAL A 249 8.50 2.39 6.47
C VAL A 249 9.55 1.46 7.06
N ILE A 250 10.72 1.32 6.43
CA ILE A 250 11.81 0.48 6.92
C ILE A 250 12.27 0.93 8.32
N ASN A 251 12.40 2.24 8.52
CA ASN A 251 12.76 2.81 9.82
C ASN A 251 11.67 2.59 10.89
N ALA A 252 10.39 2.64 10.50
CA ALA A 252 9.29 2.37 11.40
C ALA A 252 9.24 0.88 11.82
N MET A 253 9.55 -0.04 10.91
CA MET A 253 9.75 -1.46 11.24
C MET A 253 10.92 -1.65 12.22
N ALA A 254 12.07 -1.05 11.92
CA ALA A 254 13.27 -1.14 12.75
C ALA A 254 13.06 -0.60 14.17
N SER A 255 12.26 0.46 14.32
CA SER A 255 11.92 1.05 15.64
C SER A 255 10.75 0.35 16.34
N GLY A 256 10.13 -0.68 15.72
CA GLY A 256 8.96 -1.37 16.27
C GLY A 256 7.68 -0.53 16.26
N ARG A 257 7.65 0.59 15.54
CA ARG A 257 6.48 1.47 15.44
C ARG A 257 5.33 0.84 14.66
N ILE A 258 5.65 -0.02 13.68
CA ILE A 258 4.70 -0.83 12.94
C ILE A 258 5.14 -2.29 12.95
N SER A 259 4.16 -3.21 12.89
CA SER A 259 4.40 -4.65 12.81
C SER A 259 3.75 -5.22 11.56
N VAL A 260 4.55 -5.73 10.63
CA VAL A 260 4.08 -6.17 9.31
C VAL A 260 3.99 -7.68 9.17
N LYS A 261 4.68 -8.45 10.01
CA LYS A 261 4.73 -9.93 9.91
C LYS A 261 3.36 -10.60 10.00
N LYS A 262 2.45 -10.04 10.80
CA LYS A 262 1.09 -10.58 10.97
C LYS A 262 0.27 -10.62 9.69
N TYR A 263 0.64 -9.85 8.66
CA TYR A 263 -0.04 -9.81 7.37
C TYR A 263 0.49 -10.81 6.35
N ILE A 264 1.58 -11.53 6.65
CA ILE A 264 2.14 -12.56 5.79
C ILE A 264 1.32 -13.83 5.97
N SER A 265 0.46 -14.13 4.99
CA SER A 265 -0.44 -15.28 5.03
C SER A 265 0.25 -16.57 4.62
N ARG A 266 1.18 -16.49 3.69
CA ARG A 266 1.81 -17.66 3.07
C ARG A 266 3.22 -17.36 2.59
N ARG A 267 4.05 -18.41 2.56
CA ARG A 267 5.37 -18.45 1.91
C ARG A 267 5.36 -19.52 0.86
N ILE A 268 5.92 -19.22 -0.30
CA ILE A 268 6.08 -20.16 -1.42
C ILE A 268 7.49 -20.04 -2.00
N LYS A 269 7.96 -21.10 -2.60
CA LYS A 269 9.24 -21.08 -3.31
C LYS A 269 9.09 -20.47 -4.70
N LEU A 270 10.20 -20.04 -5.29
CA LEU A 270 10.20 -19.43 -6.62
C LEU A 270 9.63 -20.38 -7.68
N GLU A 271 9.92 -21.67 -7.58
CA GLU A 271 9.44 -22.72 -8.49
C GLU A 271 7.91 -22.90 -8.40
N GLU A 272 7.31 -22.51 -7.29
CA GLU A 272 5.87 -22.64 -7.00
C GLU A 272 5.05 -21.39 -7.40
N VAL A 273 5.68 -20.37 -7.99
CA VAL A 273 5.05 -19.05 -8.26
C VAL A 273 3.75 -19.21 -9.06
N GLN A 274 3.75 -20.04 -10.13
CA GLN A 274 2.55 -20.24 -10.94
C GLN A 274 1.41 -20.87 -10.12
N ALA A 275 1.70 -21.94 -9.41
CA ALA A 275 0.74 -22.60 -8.52
C ALA A 275 0.29 -21.66 -7.38
N GLY A 276 1.20 -20.82 -6.88
CA GLY A 276 0.92 -19.79 -5.89
C GLY A 276 -0.11 -18.76 -6.37
N PHE A 277 0.00 -18.27 -7.60
CA PHE A 277 -1.00 -17.37 -8.20
C PHE A 277 -2.35 -18.04 -8.36
N GLU A 278 -2.39 -19.29 -8.81
CA GLU A 278 -3.63 -20.07 -8.94
C GLU A 278 -4.29 -20.27 -7.56
N ALA A 279 -3.50 -20.60 -6.54
CA ALA A 279 -3.98 -20.74 -5.17
C ALA A 279 -4.51 -19.43 -4.60
N MET A 280 -3.84 -18.30 -4.84
CA MET A 280 -4.33 -16.97 -4.43
C MET A 280 -5.66 -16.62 -5.10
N LYS A 281 -5.79 -16.93 -6.39
CA LYS A 281 -7.06 -16.74 -7.13
C LYS A 281 -8.17 -17.61 -6.56
N ALA A 282 -7.87 -18.88 -6.25
CA ALA A 282 -8.82 -19.80 -5.64
C ALA A 282 -9.20 -19.39 -4.20
N ALA A 283 -8.28 -18.80 -3.45
CA ALA A 283 -8.50 -18.31 -2.09
C ALA A 283 -9.40 -17.05 -2.04
N ARG A 284 -9.79 -16.48 -3.18
CA ARG A 284 -10.75 -15.35 -3.27
C ARG A 284 -10.47 -14.22 -2.30
N GLY A 285 -9.19 -13.80 -2.18
CA GLY A 285 -8.78 -12.68 -1.34
C GLY A 285 -8.55 -13.01 0.13
N LEU A 286 -8.55 -14.28 0.54
CA LEU A 286 -8.23 -14.67 1.92
C LEU A 286 -6.76 -14.38 2.26
N ASP A 287 -5.83 -14.62 1.31
CA ASP A 287 -4.44 -14.23 1.50
C ASP A 287 -4.31 -12.70 1.58
N THR A 288 -3.66 -12.20 2.61
CA THR A 288 -3.36 -10.77 2.73
C THR A 288 -2.07 -10.44 2.01
N LYS A 289 -1.01 -11.23 2.24
CA LYS A 289 0.26 -11.13 1.51
C LYS A 289 0.91 -12.50 1.39
N VAL A 290 1.38 -12.84 0.20
CA VAL A 290 2.19 -14.04 -0.07
C VAL A 290 3.63 -13.60 -0.31
N ILE A 291 4.56 -14.26 0.37
CA ILE A 291 6.00 -14.04 0.22
C ILE A 291 6.56 -15.14 -0.70
N ILE A 292 7.39 -14.74 -1.66
CA ILE A 292 8.12 -15.66 -2.53
C ILE A 292 9.57 -15.73 -2.04
N GLU A 293 9.99 -16.91 -1.66
CA GLU A 293 11.37 -17.19 -1.29
C GLU A 293 12.15 -17.56 -2.55
N THR A 294 13.20 -16.80 -2.85
CA THR A 294 13.99 -16.95 -4.08
C THR A 294 15.29 -17.72 -3.87
N GLN A 295 15.56 -18.18 -2.65
CA GLN A 295 16.75 -18.97 -2.28
C GLN A 295 16.35 -20.13 -1.39
#